data_02dbc668e54eacfbfdd93a58f757d154
#
_entry.id   02dbc668e54eacfbfdd93a58f757d154
#
_cell.length_a   1.000
_cell.length_b   1.000
_cell.length_c   1.000
_cell.angle_alpha   90.00
_cell.angle_beta   90.00
_cell.angle_gamma   90.00
#
_symmetry.space_group_name_H-M   'P 1'
#
loop_
_entity.id
_entity.type
_entity.pdbx_description
1 polymer ?
#
loop_
_entity_poly.entity_id
_entity_poly.type
_entity_poly.pdbx_seq_one_letter_code
_entity_poly.pdbx_strand_id
1 'polypeptide(L)'
;MTTDGANARVVKRSLVIAGHRTSVSLEDAFWRRLRAIAAERGLSLNGLAAMIDASRGGANLSSAIRVFVLEAEGERPSRPAGDGAAHPDQ
;
A
#
# COMPACT_ATOMS: atom_id res chain seq x y z
N MET A 1 -13.76 -19.25 -5.39
CA MET A 1 -13.38 -18.91 -5.33
C MET A 1 -12.35 -18.69 -5.31
N THR A 2 -11.83 -18.50 -5.52
CA THR A 2 -10.89 -18.41 -5.27
C THR A 2 -9.96 -17.89 -6.01
N THR A 3 -9.78 -16.94 -6.23
CA THR A 3 -8.84 -16.30 -6.84
C THR A 3 -7.86 -15.93 -5.93
N ASP A 4 -7.93 -16.37 -4.83
CA ASP A 4 -7.04 -16.02 -3.89
C ASP A 4 -5.65 -16.28 -4.20
N GLY A 5 -5.34 -17.28 -4.91
CA GLY A 5 -3.98 -17.56 -5.22
C GLY A 5 -3.32 -16.48 -6.01
N ALA A 6 -4.05 -15.85 -6.91
CA ALA A 6 -3.47 -14.80 -7.70
C ALA A 6 -3.16 -13.58 -6.85
N ASN A 7 -4.02 -13.25 -5.91
CA ASN A 7 -3.78 -12.10 -5.08
C ASN A 7 -2.66 -12.32 -4.09
N ALA A 8 -2.45 -13.55 -3.70
CA ALA A 8 -1.41 -13.86 -2.73
C ALA A 8 -0.05 -14.05 -3.40
N ARG A 9 -0.01 -14.09 -4.71
CA ARG A 9 1.25 -14.31 -5.39
C ARG A 9 2.16 -13.11 -5.24
N VAL A 10 3.41 -13.37 -4.93
CA VAL A 10 4.39 -12.30 -4.79
C VAL A 10 4.88 -11.90 -6.16
N VAL A 11 4.84 -10.61 -6.44
CA VAL A 11 5.25 -10.07 -7.73
C VAL A 11 6.36 -9.07 -7.49
N LYS A 12 7.44 -9.21 -8.24
CA LYS A 12 8.58 -8.32 -8.12
C LYS A 12 8.50 -7.27 -9.20
N ARG A 13 8.60 -6.02 -8.82
CA ARG A 13 8.58 -4.92 -9.78
C ARG A 13 9.70 -3.95 -9.46
N SER A 14 10.18 -3.26 -10.49
CA SER A 14 11.17 -2.23 -10.31
C SER A 14 10.49 -0.90 -10.15
N LEU A 15 10.91 -0.14 -9.18
CA LEU A 15 10.41 1.20 -8.96
C LEU A 15 11.59 2.15 -9.02
N VAL A 16 11.34 3.39 -9.41
CA VAL A 16 12.38 4.40 -9.36
C VAL A 16 12.10 5.27 -8.15
N ILE A 17 12.99 5.21 -7.18
CA ILE A 17 12.79 5.90 -5.92
C ILE A 17 14.01 6.78 -5.68
N ALA A 18 13.78 8.06 -5.56
CA ALA A 18 14.86 9.02 -5.33
C ALA A 18 15.97 8.90 -6.39
N GLY A 19 15.56 8.62 -7.61
CA GLY A 19 16.52 8.51 -8.70
C GLY A 19 17.20 7.15 -8.83
N HIS A 20 16.88 6.21 -7.97
CA HIS A 20 17.50 4.89 -8.02
C HIS A 20 16.48 3.83 -8.35
N ARG A 21 16.88 2.88 -9.16
CA ARG A 21 16.00 1.77 -9.47
C ARG A 21 16.06 0.77 -8.33
N THR A 22 14.93 0.43 -7.80
CA THR A 22 14.83 -0.46 -6.65
C THR A 22 13.85 -1.58 -6.96
N SER A 23 14.24 -2.82 -6.69
CA SER A 23 13.34 -3.95 -6.87
C SER A 23 12.57 -4.18 -5.59
N VAL A 24 11.27 -4.32 -5.72
CA VAL A 24 10.42 -4.52 -4.57
C VAL A 24 9.50 -5.70 -4.85
N SER A 25 9.39 -6.60 -3.90
CA SER A 25 8.51 -7.76 -4.02
C SER A 25 7.37 -7.62 -3.05
N LEU A 26 6.17 -7.69 -3.56
CA LEU A 26 4.95 -7.60 -2.76
C LEU A 26 3.92 -8.54 -3.31
N GLU A 27 3.04 -9.00 -2.47
CA GLU A 27 1.90 -9.77 -2.94
C GLU A 27 1.08 -8.92 -3.89
N ASP A 28 0.48 -9.53 -4.88
CA ASP A 28 -0.27 -8.81 -5.90
C ASP A 28 -1.36 -7.93 -5.29
N ALA A 29 -2.00 -8.39 -4.24
CA ALA A 29 -3.02 -7.60 -3.57
C ALA A 29 -2.47 -6.27 -3.06
N PHE A 30 -1.25 -6.28 -2.56
CA PHE A 30 -0.65 -5.03 -2.09
C PHE A 30 -0.30 -4.11 -3.25
N TRP A 31 0.15 -4.67 -4.38
CA TRP A 31 0.42 -3.82 -5.54
C TRP A 31 -0.85 -3.14 -6.03
N ARG A 32 -1.96 -3.87 -6.05
CA ARG A 32 -3.20 -3.30 -6.49
C ARG A 32 -3.68 -2.19 -5.57
N ARG A 33 -3.60 -2.43 -4.28
CA ARG A 33 -4.02 -1.40 -3.31
C ARG A 33 -3.11 -0.20 -3.38
N LEU A 34 -1.81 -0.42 -3.53
CA LEU A 34 -0.88 0.68 -3.60
C LEU A 34 -1.17 1.56 -4.81
N ARG A 35 -1.45 0.94 -5.95
CA ARG A 35 -1.79 1.71 -7.14
C ARG A 35 -3.08 2.50 -6.95
N ALA A 36 -4.06 1.89 -6.31
CA ALA A 36 -5.32 2.57 -6.07
C ALA A 36 -5.13 3.77 -5.15
N ILE A 37 -4.34 3.61 -4.12
CA ILE A 37 -4.08 4.70 -3.19
C ILE A 37 -3.34 5.84 -3.91
N ALA A 38 -2.37 5.49 -4.75
CA ALA A 38 -1.64 6.51 -5.50
C ALA A 38 -2.61 7.30 -6.37
N ALA A 39 -3.50 6.60 -7.07
CA ALA A 39 -4.47 7.26 -7.91
C ALA A 39 -5.39 8.18 -7.12
N GLU A 40 -5.83 7.72 -5.95
CA GLU A 40 -6.68 8.53 -5.11
C GLU A 40 -6.00 9.80 -4.65
N ARG A 41 -4.69 9.75 -4.50
CA ARG A 41 -3.94 10.91 -4.03
C ARG A 41 -3.33 11.73 -5.16
N GLY A 42 -3.60 11.36 -6.38
CA GLY A 42 -3.06 12.08 -7.52
C GLY A 42 -1.56 11.90 -7.70
N LEU A 43 -1.04 10.76 -7.26
CA LEU A 43 0.38 10.49 -7.33
C LEU A 43 0.67 9.34 -8.27
N SER A 44 1.88 9.31 -8.81
CA SER A 44 2.31 8.14 -9.55
C SER A 44 2.70 7.06 -8.54
N LEU A 45 2.77 5.84 -9.01
CA LEU A 45 3.19 4.75 -8.13
C LEU A 45 4.61 5.01 -7.62
N ASN A 46 5.51 5.47 -8.48
CA ASN A 46 6.87 5.78 -8.05
C ASN A 46 6.86 6.92 -7.03
N GLY A 47 6.01 7.91 -7.24
CA GLY A 47 5.93 9.02 -6.30
C GLY A 47 5.45 8.59 -4.92
N LEU A 48 4.43 7.73 -4.89
CA LEU A 48 3.95 7.24 -3.60
C LEU A 48 5.02 6.38 -2.93
N ALA A 49 5.67 5.52 -3.70
CA ALA A 49 6.71 4.67 -3.14
C ALA A 49 7.86 5.50 -2.57
N ALA A 50 8.19 6.62 -3.23
CA ALA A 50 9.25 7.48 -2.74
C ALA A 50 8.87 8.12 -1.41
N MET A 51 7.61 8.49 -1.25
CA MET A 51 7.15 9.03 0.01
C MET A 51 7.24 8.01 1.13
N ILE A 52 6.86 6.79 0.84
CA ILE A 52 6.93 5.72 1.83
C ILE A 52 8.39 5.45 2.19
N ASP A 53 9.25 5.43 1.18
CA ASP A 53 10.66 5.18 1.41
C ASP A 53 11.26 6.25 2.31
N ALA A 54 10.89 7.49 2.10
CA ALA A 54 11.43 8.57 2.90
C ALA A 54 11.04 8.46 4.36
N SER A 55 9.91 7.86 4.65
CA SER A 55 9.43 7.78 6.01
C SER A 55 9.65 6.42 6.67
N ARG A 56 10.30 5.49 6.00
CA ARG A 56 10.40 4.15 6.58
C ARG A 56 11.43 3.97 7.67
N GLY A 57 12.31 4.90 7.81
CA GLY A 57 13.34 4.76 8.81
C GLY A 57 14.21 3.56 8.51
N GLY A 58 14.37 2.68 9.44
CA GLY A 58 15.21 1.52 9.25
C GLY A 58 14.51 0.29 8.72
N ALA A 59 13.21 0.35 8.50
CA ALA A 59 12.47 -0.81 8.03
C ALA A 59 12.75 -1.05 6.55
N ASN A 60 12.64 -2.29 6.09
CA ASN A 60 12.82 -2.49 4.68
C ASN A 60 11.60 -1.99 3.93
N LEU A 61 11.78 -1.70 2.66
CA LEU A 61 10.75 -1.02 1.89
C LEU A 61 9.50 -1.86 1.70
N SER A 62 9.63 -3.16 1.47
CA SER A 62 8.45 -4.00 1.30
C SER A 62 7.59 -3.99 2.55
N SER A 63 8.21 -4.08 3.71
CA SER A 63 7.47 -4.02 4.96
C SER A 63 6.83 -2.66 5.15
N ALA A 64 7.55 -1.61 4.83
CA ALA A 64 7.01 -0.26 4.98
C ALA A 64 5.80 -0.06 4.09
N ILE A 65 5.84 -0.59 2.88
CA ILE A 65 4.71 -0.48 1.97
C ILE A 65 3.50 -1.24 2.51
N ARG A 66 3.72 -2.46 3.02
CA ARG A 66 2.61 -3.23 3.56
C ARG A 66 1.95 -2.51 4.73
N VAL A 67 2.75 -1.96 5.61
CA VAL A 67 2.20 -1.23 6.75
C VAL A 67 1.45 0.00 6.27
N PHE A 68 2.02 0.71 5.29
CA PHE A 68 1.36 1.89 4.76
C PHE A 68 -0.02 1.54 4.19
N VAL A 69 -0.10 0.46 3.42
CA VAL A 69 -1.35 0.06 2.82
C VAL A 69 -2.37 -0.30 3.88
N LEU A 70 -1.95 -1.03 4.89
CA LEU A 70 -2.86 -1.40 5.96
C LEU A 70 -3.38 -0.17 6.70
N GLU A 71 -2.51 0.77 6.97
CA GLU A 71 -2.93 1.98 7.65
C GLU A 71 -3.84 2.82 6.79
N ALA A 72 -3.56 2.91 5.51
CA ALA A 72 -4.39 3.66 4.60
C ALA A 72 -5.78 3.06 4.48
N GLU A 73 -5.85 1.74 4.47
CA GLU A 73 -7.15 1.09 4.40
C GLU A 73 -7.95 1.36 5.67
N GLY A 74 -7.30 1.40 6.79
CA GLY A 74 -7.98 1.67 8.04
C GLY A 74 -8.49 3.09 8.14
N GLU A 75 -7.89 4.00 7.37
CA GLU A 75 -8.33 5.38 7.38
C GLU A 75 -9.42 5.68 6.38
N ARG A 76 -9.75 4.72 5.54
CA ARG A 76 -10.72 4.99 4.50
C ARG A 76 -12.07 5.22 5.11
N PRO A 77 -12.71 6.27 4.70
CA PRO A 77 -14.02 6.54 5.22
C PRO A 77 -15.07 5.84 4.44
N SER A 78 -14.77 4.81 3.84
CA SER A 78 -15.74 4.16 3.01
C SER A 78 -16.80 3.47 3.78
N ARG A 79 -16.64 3.24 5.05
CA ARG A 79 -17.55 2.52 5.70
C ARG A 79 -18.67 3.29 6.08
N PRO A 80 -19.78 2.94 5.83
CA PRO A 80 -20.90 3.67 6.16
C PRO A 80 -20.95 3.71 7.59
N ALA A 81 -21.33 4.67 7.91
CA ALA A 81 -21.34 4.80 9.15
C ALA A 81 -21.59 3.83 9.97
N GLY A 82 -22.33 3.24 9.70
CA GLY A 82 -22.60 2.45 10.62
C GLY A 82 -21.60 2.01 11.37
N ASP A 83 -20.82 1.82 10.93
CA ASP A 83 -19.87 1.27 11.60
C ASP A 83 -19.15 2.03 12.31
N GLY A 84 -19.02 2.84 11.89
CA GLY A 84 -18.18 3.52 12.52
C GLY A 84 -18.38 3.67 13.75
N ALA A 85 -19.24 3.82 13.87
CA ALA A 85 -19.37 4.14 14.97
C ALA A 85 -18.86 3.47 15.85
N ALA A 86 -19.02 2.97 15.84
CA ALA A 86 -18.64 2.37 16.66
C ALA A 86 -17.54 2.36 17.10
N HIS A 87 -17.31 2.40 17.25
CA HIS A 87 -16.34 2.24 17.60
C HIS A 87 -15.61 2.81 18.08
N PRO A 88 -15.67 3.06 18.52
CA PRO A 88 -15.06 3.69 18.88
C PRO A 88 -14.33 3.46 19.45
N ASP A 89 -14.28 3.17 19.79
CA ASP A 89 -13.70 3.07 20.29
C ASP A 89 -12.92 3.00 20.29
N GLN A 90 -12.89 2.89 20.17
CA GLN A 90 -12.22 2.98 20.15
C GLN A 90 -11.85 3.31 20.26
#